data_c2a566349533829ae5443448123d083e
#
_entry.id   c2a566349533829ae5443448123d083e
#
_cell.length_a   1.000
_cell.length_b   1.000
_cell.length_c   1.000
_cell.angle_alpha   90.00
_cell.angle_beta   90.00
_cell.angle_gamma   90.00
#
_symmetry.space_group_name_H-M   'P 1'
#
loop_
_entity.id
_entity.type
_entity.pdbx_description
1 polymer ?
#
loop_
_entity_poly.entity_id
_entity_poly.type
_entity_poly.pdbx_seq_one_letter_code
_entity_poly.pdbx_strand_id
1 'polypeptide(L)'
;MKIFHASPTLGLVRRYHKLFPADRLNLLLSLAVNESERAGFLVKYRNIVAEIIGDSGAWSVAMGKSNLTLAAVINYLLLWGDKFDRYFNFDIDFSTRGFVNNITNQLEMEKRGLVPIPVVHNFYNFEIDYYVRSRKYDWLALGSKQSSNFRHLKHAVDRIKKGNPAIKIHWFGGSTHDWLIQLPIASCDTTSWAKSGAYGIIKYWNPRNEELDKTDYIYVGGRSSILDSSLHHFVTYPFRKDLEEYLQVNFGFNYQDLCGYDDKFNMQLVNMKYYTDMEKRVNDERLRRGIPLE
;
A
#
# COMPACT_ATOMS: atom_id res chain seq x y z
N MET A 1 -6.16 -3.50 -10.85
CA MET A 1 -5.25 -2.74 -9.97
C MET A 1 -4.87 -3.58 -8.76
N LYS A 2 -3.78 -3.26 -8.06
CA LYS A 2 -3.26 -4.05 -6.92
C LYS A 2 -3.06 -3.19 -5.68
N ILE A 3 -3.37 -3.74 -4.50
CA ILE A 3 -3.12 -3.10 -3.21
C ILE A 3 -1.96 -3.84 -2.52
N PHE A 4 -0.88 -3.14 -2.25
CA PHE A 4 0.30 -3.69 -1.58
C PHE A 4 0.22 -3.44 -0.07
N HIS A 5 0.41 -4.51 0.70
CA HIS A 5 0.54 -4.42 2.16
C HIS A 5 1.98 -4.01 2.48
N ALA A 6 2.15 -2.79 3.02
CA ALA A 6 3.48 -2.26 3.29
C ALA A 6 4.07 -2.86 4.57
N SER A 7 5.26 -3.44 4.43
CA SER A 7 6.15 -3.96 5.49
C SER A 7 5.47 -4.87 6.54
N PRO A 8 4.68 -5.88 6.16
CA PRO A 8 4.13 -6.82 7.11
C PRO A 8 5.25 -7.73 7.67
N THR A 9 5.04 -8.27 8.88
CA THR A 9 5.94 -9.29 9.42
C THR A 9 5.70 -10.65 8.74
N LEU A 10 6.74 -11.46 8.66
CA LEU A 10 6.66 -12.80 8.08
C LEU A 10 5.67 -13.70 8.84
N GLY A 11 5.65 -13.59 10.18
CA GLY A 11 4.71 -14.33 11.03
C GLY A 11 3.25 -14.02 10.68
N LEU A 12 2.95 -12.75 10.45
CA LEU A 12 1.60 -12.30 10.11
C LEU A 12 1.17 -12.80 8.71
N VAL A 13 2.03 -12.69 7.71
CA VAL A 13 1.74 -13.17 6.34
C VAL A 13 1.54 -14.69 6.31
N ARG A 14 2.37 -15.44 7.05
CA ARG A 14 2.19 -16.90 7.17
C ARG A 14 0.86 -17.27 7.83
N ARG A 15 0.47 -16.53 8.88
CA ARG A 15 -0.82 -16.75 9.56
C ARG A 15 -1.98 -16.39 8.65
N TYR A 16 -1.87 -15.30 7.90
CA TYR A 16 -2.86 -14.93 6.88
C TYR A 16 -3.01 -16.03 5.82
N HIS A 17 -1.90 -16.50 5.25
CA HIS A 17 -1.94 -17.56 4.24
C HIS A 17 -2.50 -18.88 4.78
N LYS A 18 -2.30 -19.19 6.08
CA LYS A 18 -2.92 -20.38 6.71
C LYS A 18 -4.45 -20.25 6.78
N LEU A 19 -4.96 -19.04 7.05
CA LEU A 19 -6.41 -18.77 7.07
C LEU A 19 -7.00 -18.68 5.66
N PHE A 20 -6.27 -18.10 4.72
CA PHE A 20 -6.72 -17.82 3.37
C PHE A 20 -5.71 -18.35 2.33
N PRO A 21 -5.59 -19.68 2.15
CA PRO A 21 -4.55 -20.27 1.27
C PRO A 21 -4.73 -19.92 -0.20
N ALA A 22 -5.94 -19.59 -0.63
CA ALA A 22 -6.23 -19.16 -2.00
C ALA A 22 -5.86 -17.68 -2.26
N ASP A 23 -5.79 -16.85 -1.22
CA ASP A 23 -5.42 -15.45 -1.32
C ASP A 23 -3.90 -15.31 -1.22
N ARG A 24 -3.28 -14.65 -2.22
CA ARG A 24 -1.87 -14.27 -2.18
C ARG A 24 -1.77 -12.76 -2.02
N LEU A 25 -1.03 -12.32 -1.02
CA LEU A 25 -0.84 -10.89 -0.75
C LEU A 25 0.17 -10.27 -1.69
N ASN A 26 -0.09 -9.03 -2.11
CA ASN A 26 0.93 -8.16 -2.69
C ASN A 26 1.67 -7.44 -1.56
N LEU A 27 2.99 -7.44 -1.56
CA LEU A 27 3.81 -6.86 -0.50
C LEU A 27 4.69 -5.73 -1.02
N LEU A 28 4.75 -4.64 -0.26
CA LEU A 28 5.75 -3.60 -0.43
C LEU A 28 6.76 -3.73 0.72
N LEU A 29 8.03 -4.03 0.40
CA LEU A 29 9.08 -4.29 1.38
C LEU A 29 10.14 -3.18 1.33
N SER A 30 10.28 -2.42 2.41
CA SER A 30 11.28 -1.37 2.48
C SER A 30 12.69 -1.90 2.73
N LEU A 31 13.67 -1.37 2.01
CA LEU A 31 15.08 -1.69 2.20
C LEU A 31 15.63 -1.11 3.51
N ALA A 32 14.96 -0.13 4.09
CA ALA A 32 15.35 0.50 5.35
C ALA A 32 15.01 -0.32 6.60
N VAL A 33 14.22 -1.39 6.49
CA VAL A 33 13.74 -2.16 7.63
C VAL A 33 13.95 -3.65 7.44
N ASN A 34 14.26 -4.32 8.55
CA ASN A 34 14.17 -5.75 8.80
C ASN A 34 14.67 -6.69 7.69
N GLU A 35 16.00 -6.71 7.47
CA GLU A 35 16.63 -7.48 6.41
C GLU A 35 16.33 -8.99 6.48
N SER A 36 16.29 -9.56 7.69
CA SER A 36 16.02 -11.00 7.86
C SER A 36 14.60 -11.40 7.42
N GLU A 37 13.61 -10.56 7.71
CA GLU A 37 12.24 -10.79 7.23
C GLU A 37 12.12 -10.63 5.73
N ARG A 38 12.78 -9.60 5.17
CA ARG A 38 12.82 -9.36 3.73
C ARG A 38 13.43 -10.55 2.98
N ALA A 39 14.58 -11.07 3.44
CA ALA A 39 15.19 -12.27 2.86
C ALA A 39 14.26 -13.49 2.95
N GLY A 40 13.52 -13.63 4.07
CA GLY A 40 12.51 -14.66 4.22
C GLY A 40 11.43 -14.62 3.12
N PHE A 41 10.90 -13.44 2.80
CA PHE A 41 9.92 -13.27 1.72
C PHE A 41 10.50 -13.50 0.33
N LEU A 42 11.68 -12.99 0.07
CA LEU A 42 12.29 -13.05 -1.26
C LEU A 42 12.72 -14.47 -1.64
N VAL A 43 13.03 -15.33 -0.68
CA VAL A 43 13.54 -16.69 -0.93
C VAL A 43 12.59 -17.77 -0.42
N LYS A 44 12.44 -17.87 0.91
CA LYS A 44 11.81 -19.03 1.55
C LYS A 44 10.28 -19.06 1.37
N TYR A 45 9.64 -17.90 1.40
CA TYR A 45 8.18 -17.78 1.39
C TYR A 45 7.64 -17.03 0.16
N ARG A 46 8.43 -16.97 -0.92
CA ARG A 46 8.01 -16.32 -2.17
C ARG A 46 6.75 -16.93 -2.77
N ASN A 47 6.55 -18.22 -2.56
CA ASN A 47 5.42 -18.98 -3.11
C ASN A 47 4.06 -18.64 -2.46
N ILE A 48 4.04 -18.05 -1.25
CA ILE A 48 2.80 -17.64 -0.59
C ILE A 48 2.43 -16.16 -0.82
N VAL A 49 3.24 -15.45 -1.62
CA VAL A 49 3.06 -14.04 -1.96
C VAL A 49 2.81 -13.90 -3.46
N ALA A 50 1.95 -12.97 -3.86
CA ALA A 50 1.67 -12.71 -5.28
C ALA A 50 2.80 -11.88 -5.92
N GLU A 51 2.92 -10.62 -5.49
CA GLU A 51 3.98 -9.72 -5.96
C GLU A 51 4.70 -9.07 -4.79
N ILE A 52 5.97 -8.74 -5.02
CA ILE A 52 6.81 -8.00 -4.08
C ILE A 52 7.41 -6.79 -4.79
N ILE A 53 7.10 -5.59 -4.26
CA ILE A 53 7.76 -4.35 -4.71
C ILE A 53 8.75 -3.90 -3.64
N GLY A 54 9.98 -3.56 -4.07
CA GLY A 54 11.01 -2.98 -3.20
C GLY A 54 10.82 -1.48 -3.03
N ASP A 55 10.56 -1.03 -1.80
CA ASP A 55 10.65 0.38 -1.44
C ASP A 55 12.09 0.70 -1.03
N SER A 56 12.70 1.69 -1.67
CA SER A 56 14.10 2.06 -1.45
C SER A 56 14.43 2.48 -0.01
N GLY A 57 13.41 2.80 0.81
CA GLY A 57 13.59 3.29 2.17
C GLY A 57 13.89 4.80 2.25
N ALA A 58 13.75 5.51 1.15
CA ALA A 58 14.04 6.95 1.04
C ALA A 58 13.31 7.78 2.12
N TRP A 59 12.04 7.48 2.39
CA TRP A 59 11.27 8.15 3.43
C TRP A 59 11.88 7.94 4.83
N SER A 60 12.34 6.74 5.14
CA SER A 60 12.97 6.43 6.43
C SER A 60 14.29 7.19 6.61
N VAL A 61 15.06 7.35 5.54
CA VAL A 61 16.30 8.16 5.53
C VAL A 61 15.96 9.62 5.75
N ALA A 62 15.01 10.18 5.00
CA ALA A 62 14.59 11.58 5.13
C ALA A 62 14.05 11.91 6.54
N MET A 63 13.46 10.93 7.22
CA MET A 63 12.98 11.06 8.62
C MET A 63 14.07 10.77 9.68
N GLY A 64 15.32 10.55 9.28
CA GLY A 64 16.43 10.24 10.19
C GLY A 64 16.30 8.86 10.88
N LYS A 65 15.49 7.96 10.35
CA LYS A 65 15.26 6.62 10.92
C LYS A 65 16.14 5.54 10.30
N SER A 66 16.89 5.87 9.28
CA SER A 66 17.80 4.97 8.56
C SER A 66 18.99 5.74 8.02
N ASN A 67 20.14 5.09 7.96
CA ASN A 67 21.38 5.62 7.39
C ASN A 67 21.69 5.00 6.02
N LEU A 68 20.69 4.49 5.30
CA LEU A 68 20.88 3.95 3.96
C LEU A 68 21.44 5.02 3.02
N THR A 69 22.37 4.59 2.19
CA THR A 69 22.97 5.43 1.14
C THR A 69 22.59 4.90 -0.23
N LEU A 70 22.67 5.73 -1.27
CA LEU A 70 22.47 5.31 -2.66
C LEU A 70 23.34 4.10 -3.01
N ALA A 71 24.63 4.12 -2.61
CA ALA A 71 25.55 3.01 -2.88
C ALA A 71 25.09 1.70 -2.21
N ALA A 72 24.59 1.75 -0.98
CA ALA A 72 24.06 0.58 -0.28
C ALA A 72 22.80 0.03 -0.97
N VAL A 73 21.88 0.91 -1.40
CA VAL A 73 20.68 0.54 -2.16
C VAL A 73 21.05 -0.12 -3.48
N ILE A 74 21.97 0.49 -4.24
CA ILE A 74 22.45 -0.07 -5.52
C ILE A 74 23.06 -1.47 -5.30
N ASN A 75 23.99 -1.60 -4.35
CA ASN A 75 24.63 -2.88 -4.07
C ASN A 75 23.63 -3.97 -3.67
N TYR A 76 22.65 -3.61 -2.85
CA TYR A 76 21.59 -4.53 -2.47
C TYR A 76 20.76 -4.97 -3.68
N LEU A 77 20.34 -4.02 -4.53
CA LEU A 77 19.53 -4.32 -5.71
C LEU A 77 20.29 -5.06 -6.81
N LEU A 78 21.61 -4.88 -6.92
CA LEU A 78 22.44 -5.70 -7.81
C LEU A 78 22.48 -7.18 -7.38
N LEU A 79 22.37 -7.45 -6.07
CA LEU A 79 22.36 -8.82 -5.52
C LEU A 79 20.97 -9.44 -5.47
N TRP A 80 19.94 -8.64 -5.21
CA TRP A 80 18.61 -9.12 -4.87
C TRP A 80 17.48 -8.56 -5.74
N GLY A 81 17.81 -7.65 -6.67
CA GLY A 81 16.80 -6.96 -7.48
C GLY A 81 15.95 -7.89 -8.34
N ASP A 82 16.53 -9.01 -8.79
CA ASP A 82 15.84 -10.06 -9.56
C ASP A 82 14.77 -10.82 -8.76
N LYS A 83 14.77 -10.71 -7.43
CA LYS A 83 13.78 -11.32 -6.53
C LYS A 83 12.57 -10.44 -6.29
N PHE A 84 12.68 -9.14 -6.59
CA PHE A 84 11.55 -8.23 -6.60
C PHE A 84 10.87 -8.23 -7.97
N ASP A 85 9.56 -8.12 -8.00
CA ASP A 85 8.85 -7.90 -9.27
C ASP A 85 9.14 -6.50 -9.83
N ARG A 86 9.34 -5.53 -8.94
CA ARG A 86 9.73 -4.14 -9.23
C ARG A 86 10.34 -3.49 -7.99
N TYR A 87 11.00 -2.36 -8.16
CA TYR A 87 11.51 -1.53 -7.05
C TYR A 87 11.54 -0.06 -7.44
N PHE A 88 11.47 0.81 -6.42
CA PHE A 88 11.46 2.25 -6.63
C PHE A 88 12.83 2.87 -6.59
N ASN A 89 12.96 4.07 -7.20
CA ASN A 89 14.11 4.93 -7.10
C ASN A 89 14.45 5.28 -5.64
N PHE A 90 15.70 5.62 -5.39
CA PHE A 90 16.15 6.19 -4.11
C PHE A 90 15.95 7.72 -4.10
N ASP A 91 14.72 8.16 -3.89
CA ASP A 91 14.18 9.51 -4.03
C ASP A 91 14.17 10.28 -2.70
N ILE A 92 15.34 10.50 -2.09
CA ILE A 92 15.50 11.02 -0.73
C ILE A 92 15.19 12.50 -0.55
N ASP A 93 15.11 13.28 -1.63
CA ASP A 93 14.87 14.72 -1.55
C ASP A 93 13.42 15.06 -1.79
N PHE A 94 12.68 15.25 -0.69
CA PHE A 94 11.27 15.62 -0.69
C PHE A 94 11.02 17.14 -0.74
N SER A 95 12.05 17.94 -0.97
CA SER A 95 11.91 19.38 -1.12
C SER A 95 11.26 19.77 -2.46
N THR A 96 10.79 21.00 -2.56
CA THR A 96 10.24 21.54 -3.81
C THR A 96 11.23 21.59 -4.97
N ARG A 97 12.53 21.51 -4.69
CA ARG A 97 13.64 21.48 -5.65
C ARG A 97 14.31 20.12 -5.75
N GLY A 98 13.77 19.11 -5.07
CA GLY A 98 14.36 17.77 -4.93
C GLY A 98 14.48 16.97 -6.22
N PHE A 99 13.80 17.38 -7.29
CA PHE A 99 13.82 16.67 -8.56
C PHE A 99 15.25 16.43 -9.09
N VAL A 100 16.13 17.42 -9.01
CA VAL A 100 17.51 17.30 -9.53
C VAL A 100 18.28 16.19 -8.80
N ASN A 101 18.17 16.13 -7.48
CA ASN A 101 18.82 15.09 -6.68
C ASN A 101 18.20 13.71 -6.96
N ASN A 102 16.88 13.63 -7.03
CA ASN A 102 16.16 12.39 -7.25
C ASN A 102 16.40 11.81 -8.65
N ILE A 103 16.43 12.66 -9.69
CA ILE A 103 16.77 12.21 -11.04
C ILE A 103 18.25 11.80 -11.16
N THR A 104 19.16 12.45 -10.43
CA THR A 104 20.57 12.04 -10.38
C THR A 104 20.70 10.64 -9.80
N ASN A 105 19.99 10.33 -8.70
CA ASN A 105 19.96 9.00 -8.13
C ASN A 105 19.36 7.98 -9.10
N GLN A 106 18.26 8.34 -9.77
CA GLN A 106 17.64 7.50 -10.81
C GLN A 106 18.62 7.12 -11.90
N LEU A 107 19.31 8.12 -12.46
CA LEU A 107 20.27 7.90 -13.54
C LEU A 107 21.49 7.09 -13.10
N GLU A 108 21.96 7.27 -11.86
CA GLU A 108 23.08 6.46 -11.34
C GLU A 108 22.66 4.98 -11.14
N MET A 109 21.46 4.73 -10.66
CA MET A 109 20.92 3.36 -10.56
C MET A 109 20.80 2.73 -11.95
N GLU A 110 20.27 3.44 -12.92
CA GLU A 110 20.13 2.99 -14.31
C GLU A 110 21.49 2.74 -15.00
N LYS A 111 22.46 3.58 -14.75
CA LYS A 111 23.84 3.39 -15.24
C LYS A 111 24.46 2.09 -14.73
N ARG A 112 24.03 1.60 -13.58
CA ARG A 112 24.42 0.30 -13.01
C ARG A 112 23.59 -0.86 -13.53
N GLY A 113 22.71 -0.65 -14.51
CA GLY A 113 21.85 -1.68 -15.10
C GLY A 113 20.57 -1.98 -14.30
N LEU A 114 20.26 -1.19 -13.29
CA LEU A 114 19.00 -1.30 -12.55
C LEU A 114 17.86 -0.60 -13.31
N VAL A 115 16.63 -1.02 -13.04
CA VAL A 115 15.41 -0.45 -13.66
C VAL A 115 14.43 0.01 -12.58
N PRO A 116 14.78 1.06 -11.81
CA PRO A 116 13.91 1.55 -10.75
C PRO A 116 12.73 2.34 -11.31
N ILE A 117 11.56 2.20 -10.66
CA ILE A 117 10.39 3.03 -10.94
C ILE A 117 10.67 4.45 -10.45
N PRO A 118 10.57 5.47 -11.32
CA PRO A 118 10.72 6.86 -10.91
C PRO A 118 9.58 7.31 -10.00
N VAL A 119 9.90 8.21 -9.06
CA VAL A 119 8.93 8.78 -8.12
C VAL A 119 8.76 10.28 -8.38
N VAL A 120 7.51 10.69 -8.54
CA VAL A 120 7.11 12.10 -8.73
C VAL A 120 6.71 12.70 -7.40
N HIS A 121 7.35 13.81 -7.01
CA HIS A 121 7.07 14.51 -5.75
C HIS A 121 6.30 15.82 -5.95
N ASN A 122 6.37 16.44 -7.11
CA ASN A 122 5.63 17.66 -7.40
C ASN A 122 4.75 17.50 -8.64
N PHE A 123 3.45 17.56 -8.44
CA PHE A 123 2.44 17.32 -9.48
C PHE A 123 2.25 18.53 -10.42
N TYR A 124 2.77 19.69 -10.07
CA TYR A 124 2.53 20.96 -10.79
C TYR A 124 3.74 21.51 -11.53
N ASN A 125 4.93 20.97 -11.26
CA ASN A 125 6.14 21.35 -11.99
C ASN A 125 6.35 20.46 -13.24
N PHE A 126 7.54 20.42 -13.76
CA PHE A 126 7.93 19.68 -14.97
C PHE A 126 8.26 18.19 -14.73
N GLU A 127 8.25 17.67 -13.49
CA GLU A 127 8.62 16.28 -13.18
C GLU A 127 7.81 15.28 -13.99
N ILE A 128 6.47 15.41 -13.99
CA ILE A 128 5.60 14.56 -14.79
C ILE A 128 5.96 14.63 -16.27
N ASP A 129 6.12 15.83 -16.80
CA ASP A 129 6.40 16.03 -18.23
C ASP A 129 7.75 15.43 -18.61
N TYR A 130 8.76 15.53 -17.75
CA TYR A 130 10.06 14.93 -17.96
C TYR A 130 9.95 13.41 -18.16
N TYR A 131 9.32 12.72 -17.22
CA TYR A 131 9.20 11.25 -17.29
C TYR A 131 8.30 10.82 -18.46
N VAL A 132 7.18 11.49 -18.66
CA VAL A 132 6.22 11.16 -19.72
C VAL A 132 6.84 11.35 -21.11
N ARG A 133 7.56 12.48 -21.36
CA ARG A 133 8.18 12.78 -22.65
C ARG A 133 9.38 11.90 -22.96
N SER A 134 10.07 11.40 -21.95
CA SER A 134 11.23 10.51 -22.15
C SER A 134 10.83 9.19 -22.84
N ARG A 135 9.57 8.77 -22.71
CA ARG A 135 9.02 7.50 -23.21
C ARG A 135 9.83 6.26 -22.78
N LYS A 136 10.64 6.41 -21.73
CA LYS A 136 11.54 5.39 -21.22
C LYS A 136 10.89 4.51 -20.15
N TYR A 137 9.89 5.06 -19.44
CA TYR A 137 9.35 4.45 -18.24
C TYR A 137 7.94 3.92 -18.46
N ASP A 138 7.73 2.63 -18.14
CA ASP A 138 6.42 1.98 -18.15
C ASP A 138 5.63 2.23 -16.88
N TRP A 139 6.31 2.67 -15.82
CA TRP A 139 5.75 2.96 -14.51
C TRP A 139 6.19 4.32 -14.01
N LEU A 140 5.28 5.01 -13.31
CA LEU A 140 5.58 6.16 -12.46
C LEU A 140 4.92 5.97 -11.11
N ALA A 141 5.61 6.41 -10.04
CA ALA A 141 5.03 6.45 -8.70
C ALA A 141 4.72 7.88 -8.28
N LEU A 142 3.62 8.08 -7.56
CA LEU A 142 3.18 9.36 -7.02
C LEU A 142 3.45 9.38 -5.52
N GLY A 143 4.56 9.99 -5.09
CA GLY A 143 5.08 10.01 -3.72
C GLY A 143 4.91 11.33 -2.96
N SER A 144 4.03 12.20 -3.42
CA SER A 144 3.84 13.54 -2.85
C SER A 144 2.77 13.58 -1.76
N LYS A 145 2.96 14.48 -0.76
CA LYS A 145 1.87 14.87 0.16
C LYS A 145 0.65 15.45 -0.58
N GLN A 146 0.83 15.97 -1.79
CA GLN A 146 -0.27 16.44 -2.64
C GLN A 146 -1.25 15.32 -2.98
N SER A 147 -0.81 14.07 -3.01
CA SER A 147 -1.65 12.90 -3.28
C SER A 147 -2.68 12.58 -2.17
N SER A 148 -2.60 13.24 -1.03
CA SER A 148 -3.64 13.16 0.03
C SER A 148 -4.90 13.98 -0.30
N ASN A 149 -4.92 14.71 -1.41
CA ASN A 149 -6.08 15.43 -1.91
C ASN A 149 -6.50 14.88 -3.27
N PHE A 150 -7.76 14.49 -3.41
CA PHE A 150 -8.28 13.86 -4.62
C PHE A 150 -8.06 14.70 -5.89
N ARG A 151 -8.31 16.03 -5.81
CA ARG A 151 -8.14 16.92 -6.97
C ARG A 151 -6.71 16.96 -7.46
N HIS A 152 -5.74 16.99 -6.53
CA HIS A 152 -4.32 16.99 -6.89
C HIS A 152 -3.87 15.63 -7.44
N LEU A 153 -4.32 14.53 -6.83
CA LEU A 153 -4.04 13.19 -7.32
C LEU A 153 -4.62 12.99 -8.72
N LYS A 154 -5.90 13.37 -8.92
CA LYS A 154 -6.56 13.30 -10.23
C LYS A 154 -5.82 14.13 -11.28
N HIS A 155 -5.39 15.35 -10.93
CA HIS A 155 -4.61 16.20 -11.83
C HIS A 155 -3.32 15.51 -12.29
N ALA A 156 -2.56 14.89 -11.37
CA ALA A 156 -1.34 14.16 -11.71
C ALA A 156 -1.63 12.96 -12.62
N VAL A 157 -2.63 12.16 -12.27
CA VAL A 157 -3.06 10.99 -13.07
C VAL A 157 -3.49 11.42 -14.46
N ASP A 158 -4.33 12.45 -14.59
CA ASP A 158 -4.80 12.96 -15.88
C ASP A 158 -3.64 13.47 -16.75
N ARG A 159 -2.66 14.19 -16.18
CA ARG A 159 -1.45 14.65 -16.89
C ARG A 159 -0.63 13.48 -17.43
N ILE A 160 -0.40 12.46 -16.60
CA ILE A 160 0.37 11.28 -17.01
C ILE A 160 -0.37 10.57 -18.14
N LYS A 161 -1.66 10.26 -17.96
CA LYS A 161 -2.45 9.51 -18.95
C LYS A 161 -2.69 10.28 -20.26
N LYS A 162 -2.81 11.60 -20.18
CA LYS A 162 -2.88 12.46 -21.39
C LYS A 162 -1.57 12.45 -22.18
N GLY A 163 -0.44 12.45 -21.49
CA GLY A 163 0.87 12.48 -22.14
C GLY A 163 1.35 11.11 -22.63
N ASN A 164 1.07 10.06 -21.87
CA ASN A 164 1.34 8.66 -22.22
C ASN A 164 0.35 7.72 -21.52
N PRO A 165 -0.72 7.28 -22.18
CA PRO A 165 -1.74 6.43 -21.59
C PRO A 165 -1.24 5.04 -21.17
N ALA A 166 -0.12 4.57 -21.72
CA ALA A 166 0.46 3.27 -21.40
C ALA A 166 1.19 3.23 -20.04
N ILE A 167 1.58 4.40 -19.51
CA ILE A 167 2.28 4.45 -18.21
C ILE A 167 1.35 3.95 -17.10
N LYS A 168 1.81 2.93 -16.36
CA LYS A 168 1.18 2.43 -15.16
C LYS A 168 1.54 3.31 -13.96
N ILE A 169 0.58 3.55 -13.08
CA ILE A 169 0.74 4.48 -11.98
C ILE A 169 0.68 3.72 -10.65
N HIS A 170 1.69 3.89 -9.81
CA HIS A 170 1.66 3.50 -8.41
C HIS A 170 1.36 4.72 -7.52
N TRP A 171 0.40 4.59 -6.60
CA TRP A 171 0.08 5.64 -5.65
C TRP A 171 0.56 5.27 -4.24
N PHE A 172 1.60 5.96 -3.74
CA PHE A 172 2.16 5.72 -2.42
C PHE A 172 1.20 6.13 -1.30
N GLY A 173 1.05 5.22 -0.33
CA GLY A 173 0.31 5.45 0.91
C GLY A 173 -1.19 5.63 0.71
N GLY A 174 -1.71 5.31 -0.46
CA GLY A 174 -3.09 5.53 -0.85
C GLY A 174 -3.94 4.28 -0.86
N SER A 175 -5.10 4.31 -0.23
CA SER A 175 -6.02 3.16 -0.22
C SER A 175 -7.48 3.59 0.01
N THR A 176 -7.87 4.73 -0.54
CA THR A 176 -9.24 5.23 -0.47
C THR A 176 -10.08 4.60 -1.56
N HIS A 177 -11.08 3.82 -1.18
CA HIS A 177 -11.95 3.08 -2.12
C HIS A 177 -12.51 3.95 -3.23
N ASP A 178 -13.17 5.07 -2.87
CA ASP A 178 -13.84 5.97 -3.82
C ASP A 178 -12.90 6.62 -4.84
N TRP A 179 -11.64 6.81 -4.47
CA TRP A 179 -10.64 7.36 -5.38
C TRP A 179 -10.13 6.29 -6.33
N LEU A 180 -9.92 5.08 -5.80
CA LEU A 180 -9.43 3.96 -6.59
C LEU A 180 -10.43 3.50 -7.66
N ILE A 181 -11.73 3.59 -7.41
CA ILE A 181 -12.75 3.24 -8.41
C ILE A 181 -12.95 4.32 -9.48
N GLN A 182 -12.33 5.51 -9.33
CA GLN A 182 -12.45 6.63 -10.27
C GLN A 182 -11.19 6.88 -11.09
N LEU A 183 -10.01 6.47 -10.59
CA LEU A 183 -8.74 6.80 -11.19
C LEU A 183 -8.06 5.56 -11.79
N PRO A 184 -7.49 5.63 -13.01
CA PRO A 184 -6.73 4.55 -13.63
C PRO A 184 -5.34 4.40 -12.95
N ILE A 185 -5.33 3.99 -11.68
CA ILE A 185 -4.14 3.68 -10.88
C ILE A 185 -3.90 2.18 -10.95
N ALA A 186 -2.69 1.76 -11.35
CA ALA A 186 -2.33 0.36 -11.50
C ALA A 186 -2.09 -0.33 -10.15
N SER A 187 -1.51 0.40 -9.20
CA SER A 187 -1.27 -0.11 -7.85
C SER A 187 -1.18 0.99 -6.82
N CYS A 188 -1.42 0.63 -5.57
CA CYS A 188 -1.15 1.47 -4.41
C CYS A 188 -0.62 0.61 -3.26
N ASP A 189 -0.10 1.26 -2.22
CA ASP A 189 0.29 0.60 -0.99
C ASP A 189 -0.40 1.21 0.23
N THR A 190 -0.43 0.46 1.32
CA THR A 190 -0.98 0.95 2.57
C THR A 190 -0.35 0.30 3.80
N THR A 191 -0.13 1.11 4.83
CA THR A 191 0.18 0.67 6.19
C THR A 191 -1.06 0.70 7.09
N SER A 192 -2.23 1.11 6.58
CA SER A 192 -3.43 1.30 7.40
C SER A 192 -3.96 0.00 8.01
N TRP A 193 -3.71 -1.15 7.39
CA TRP A 193 -4.01 -2.46 7.96
C TRP A 193 -3.30 -2.66 9.32
N ALA A 194 -2.03 -2.24 9.42
CA ALA A 194 -1.24 -2.35 10.64
C ALA A 194 -1.57 -1.26 11.65
N LYS A 195 -1.66 0.00 11.18
CA LYS A 195 -1.94 1.16 12.02
C LYS A 195 -3.31 1.04 12.67
N SER A 196 -4.37 0.75 11.91
CA SER A 196 -5.71 0.58 12.46
C SER A 196 -5.73 -0.52 13.53
N GLY A 197 -5.17 -1.69 13.27
CA GLY A 197 -5.09 -2.76 14.26
C GLY A 197 -4.28 -2.38 15.52
N ALA A 198 -3.21 -1.61 15.36
CA ALA A 198 -2.43 -1.11 16.51
C ALA A 198 -3.22 -0.11 17.39
N TYR A 199 -4.18 0.60 16.80
CA TYR A 199 -5.08 1.52 17.52
C TYR A 199 -6.39 0.87 17.97
N GLY A 200 -6.52 -0.46 17.89
CA GLY A 200 -7.73 -1.16 18.30
C GLY A 200 -8.88 -1.03 17.30
N ILE A 201 -8.61 -0.75 16.03
CA ILE A 201 -9.62 -0.52 15.01
C ILE A 201 -9.58 -1.64 13.97
N ILE A 202 -10.73 -2.25 13.70
CA ILE A 202 -10.94 -3.10 12.53
C ILE A 202 -11.76 -2.36 11.47
N LYS A 203 -11.50 -2.67 10.21
CA LYS A 203 -12.28 -2.21 9.07
C LYS A 203 -13.22 -3.31 8.63
N TYR A 204 -14.48 -2.97 8.49
CA TYR A 204 -15.53 -3.88 8.07
C TYR A 204 -16.27 -3.31 6.86
N TRP A 205 -16.38 -4.10 5.81
CA TRP A 205 -17.23 -3.77 4.67
C TRP A 205 -18.65 -4.17 5.00
N ASN A 206 -19.49 -3.20 5.34
CA ASN A 206 -20.85 -3.41 5.76
C ASN A 206 -21.78 -3.48 4.53
N PRO A 207 -22.31 -4.66 4.15
CA PRO A 207 -23.18 -4.78 2.98
C PRO A 207 -24.49 -4.00 3.13
N ARG A 208 -24.90 -3.67 4.36
CA ARG A 208 -26.12 -2.90 4.64
C ARG A 208 -25.95 -1.40 4.52
N ASN A 209 -24.70 -0.91 4.44
CA ASN A 209 -24.45 0.49 4.19
C ASN A 209 -24.82 0.83 2.72
N GLU A 210 -25.58 1.91 2.51
CA GLU A 210 -26.04 2.34 1.20
C GLU A 210 -25.02 3.23 0.46
N GLU A 211 -23.98 3.69 1.15
CA GLU A 211 -22.91 4.48 0.57
C GLU A 211 -22.06 3.65 -0.40
N LEU A 212 -21.38 4.33 -1.31
CA LEU A 212 -20.49 3.68 -2.27
C LEU A 212 -19.29 3.03 -1.58
N ASP A 213 -18.66 3.74 -0.64
CA ASP A 213 -17.68 3.18 0.31
C ASP A 213 -18.42 2.67 1.55
N LYS A 214 -18.69 1.38 1.57
CA LYS A 214 -19.40 0.70 2.67
C LYS A 214 -18.51 0.39 3.86
N THR A 215 -17.42 1.12 4.04
CA THR A 215 -16.45 0.86 5.11
C THR A 215 -16.89 1.45 6.44
N ASP A 216 -17.16 0.57 7.39
CA ASP A 216 -17.33 0.94 8.78
C ASP A 216 -16.01 0.73 9.54
N TYR A 217 -15.66 1.72 10.39
CA TYR A 217 -14.51 1.67 11.26
C TYR A 217 -14.97 1.29 12.67
N ILE A 218 -14.56 0.11 13.13
CA ILE A 218 -15.05 -0.48 14.38
C ILE A 218 -13.92 -0.47 15.41
N TYR A 219 -14.10 0.29 16.50
CA TYR A 219 -13.21 0.28 17.63
C TYR A 219 -13.51 -0.90 18.55
N VAL A 220 -12.49 -1.70 18.86
CA VAL A 220 -12.62 -2.94 19.64
C VAL A 220 -12.09 -2.79 21.07
N GLY A 221 -11.25 -1.78 21.33
CA GLY A 221 -10.59 -1.61 22.63
C GLY A 221 -11.53 -1.30 23.79
N GLY A 222 -11.14 -1.71 24.99
CA GLY A 222 -11.94 -1.54 26.22
C GLY A 222 -11.92 -0.15 26.86
N ARG A 223 -11.31 0.86 26.24
CA ARG A 223 -11.22 2.22 26.80
C ARG A 223 -11.98 3.22 25.94
N SER A 224 -12.99 3.82 26.56
CA SER A 224 -13.87 4.85 26.00
C SER A 224 -13.21 6.22 25.71
N SER A 225 -11.90 6.36 25.74
CA SER A 225 -11.23 7.65 25.83
C SER A 225 -10.85 8.30 24.50
N ILE A 226 -11.09 7.67 23.35
CA ILE A 226 -10.79 8.27 22.04
C ILE A 226 -11.92 7.90 21.08
N LEU A 227 -13.03 8.57 21.23
CA LEU A 227 -14.11 8.43 20.26
C LEU A 227 -14.08 9.65 19.33
N ASP A 228 -13.37 9.49 18.22
CA ASP A 228 -13.74 10.18 17.01
C ASP A 228 -15.19 9.78 16.69
N SER A 229 -16.06 10.75 16.48
CA SER A 229 -17.49 10.55 16.20
C SER A 229 -17.75 9.69 14.94
N SER A 230 -16.73 9.46 14.13
CA SER A 230 -16.77 8.59 12.95
C SER A 230 -16.55 7.10 13.25
N LEU A 231 -16.20 6.73 14.50
CA LEU A 231 -15.94 5.36 14.89
C LEU A 231 -17.15 4.73 15.59
N HIS A 232 -17.47 3.51 15.20
CA HIS A 232 -18.41 2.67 15.93
C HIS A 232 -17.68 1.85 16.99
N HIS A 233 -18.23 1.76 18.19
CA HIS A 233 -17.71 0.81 19.19
C HIS A 233 -18.30 -0.57 18.96
N PHE A 234 -17.49 -1.63 18.98
CA PHE A 234 -17.91 -3.00 18.67
C PHE A 234 -19.17 -3.43 19.44
N VAL A 235 -19.22 -3.16 20.76
CA VAL A 235 -20.32 -3.59 21.63
C VAL A 235 -21.64 -2.91 21.28
N THR A 236 -21.60 -1.65 20.84
CA THR A 236 -22.77 -0.84 20.50
C THR A 236 -23.02 -0.70 19.00
N TYR A 237 -22.24 -1.41 18.17
CA TYR A 237 -22.36 -1.33 16.73
C TYR A 237 -23.75 -1.83 16.26
N PRO A 238 -24.48 -1.04 15.45
CA PRO A 238 -25.84 -1.40 15.04
C PRO A 238 -25.94 -2.72 14.29
N PHE A 239 -24.91 -3.07 13.51
CA PHE A 239 -24.84 -4.32 12.71
C PHE A 239 -23.88 -5.33 13.35
N ARG A 240 -23.81 -5.35 14.68
CA ARG A 240 -22.88 -6.20 15.44
C ARG A 240 -23.03 -7.67 15.10
N LYS A 241 -24.25 -8.17 14.93
CA LYS A 241 -24.48 -9.59 14.61
C LYS A 241 -23.87 -9.98 13.26
N ASP A 242 -24.03 -9.13 12.24
CA ASP A 242 -23.46 -9.39 10.91
C ASP A 242 -21.91 -9.34 10.98
N LEU A 243 -21.35 -8.44 11.79
CA LEU A 243 -19.91 -8.37 12.03
C LEU A 243 -19.38 -9.61 12.78
N GLU A 244 -20.08 -10.06 13.82
CA GLU A 244 -19.71 -11.28 14.57
C GLU A 244 -19.76 -12.52 13.68
N GLU A 245 -20.77 -12.64 12.84
CA GLU A 245 -20.87 -13.70 11.84
C GLU A 245 -19.73 -13.65 10.83
N TYR A 246 -19.41 -12.46 10.30
CA TYR A 246 -18.27 -12.25 9.40
C TYR A 246 -16.95 -12.68 10.04
N LEU A 247 -16.70 -12.30 11.28
CA LEU A 247 -15.47 -12.64 12.01
C LEU A 247 -15.40 -14.15 12.28
N GLN A 248 -16.51 -14.77 12.69
CA GLN A 248 -16.56 -16.19 12.97
C GLN A 248 -16.36 -17.04 11.70
N VAL A 249 -17.05 -16.70 10.61
CA VAL A 249 -16.99 -17.45 9.34
C VAL A 249 -15.62 -17.35 8.68
N ASN A 250 -15.04 -16.13 8.65
CA ASN A 250 -13.78 -15.91 7.93
C ASN A 250 -12.53 -16.22 8.75
N PHE A 251 -12.55 -16.01 10.06
CA PHE A 251 -11.35 -16.10 10.90
C PHE A 251 -11.48 -17.12 12.05
N GLY A 252 -12.69 -17.54 12.37
CA GLY A 252 -12.97 -18.27 13.60
C GLY A 252 -12.85 -17.39 14.85
N PHE A 253 -12.95 -16.08 14.72
CA PHE A 253 -12.78 -15.11 15.80
C PHE A 253 -14.12 -14.73 16.41
N ASN A 254 -14.12 -14.55 17.73
CA ASN A 254 -15.14 -13.85 18.49
C ASN A 254 -14.59 -12.53 19.03
N TYR A 255 -15.42 -11.77 19.77
CA TYR A 255 -15.00 -10.49 20.35
C TYR A 255 -13.79 -10.62 21.28
N GLN A 256 -13.69 -11.69 22.08
CA GLN A 256 -12.58 -11.89 23.02
C GLN A 256 -11.24 -12.10 22.30
N ASP A 257 -11.26 -12.71 21.11
CA ASP A 257 -10.06 -12.91 20.29
C ASP A 257 -9.48 -11.58 19.77
N LEU A 258 -10.31 -10.54 19.77
CA LEU A 258 -9.89 -9.18 19.35
C LEU A 258 -9.50 -8.28 20.55
N CYS A 259 -9.77 -8.72 21.81
CA CYS A 259 -9.50 -7.95 23.03
C CYS A 259 -8.44 -8.60 23.93
N GLY A 260 -7.86 -9.75 23.53
CA GLY A 260 -6.92 -10.55 24.33
C GLY A 260 -5.44 -10.20 24.07
N TYR A 261 -4.55 -11.11 24.48
CA TYR A 261 -3.10 -10.94 24.33
C TYR A 261 -2.65 -10.79 22.86
N ASP A 262 -3.27 -11.51 21.94
CA ASP A 262 -2.98 -11.48 20.49
C ASP A 262 -3.89 -10.52 19.70
N ASP A 263 -4.61 -9.65 20.38
CA ASP A 263 -5.62 -8.74 19.86
C ASP A 263 -5.14 -7.93 18.64
N LYS A 264 -3.97 -7.32 18.77
CA LYS A 264 -3.34 -6.52 17.71
C LYS A 264 -3.11 -7.33 16.43
N PHE A 265 -2.60 -8.55 16.55
CA PHE A 265 -2.32 -9.41 15.39
C PHE A 265 -3.62 -9.90 14.75
N ASN A 266 -4.63 -10.24 15.55
CA ASN A 266 -5.93 -10.64 15.05
C ASN A 266 -6.62 -9.49 14.30
N MET A 267 -6.62 -8.27 14.87
CA MET A 267 -7.14 -7.08 14.19
C MET A 267 -6.38 -6.75 12.90
N GLN A 268 -5.05 -6.92 12.90
CA GLN A 268 -4.25 -6.74 11.70
C GLN A 268 -4.61 -7.75 10.61
N LEU A 269 -4.89 -9.02 10.95
CA LEU A 269 -5.36 -10.04 10.01
C LEU A 269 -6.72 -9.66 9.39
N VAL A 270 -7.65 -9.19 10.21
CA VAL A 270 -8.96 -8.70 9.75
C VAL A 270 -8.76 -7.53 8.76
N ASN A 271 -7.90 -6.59 9.09
CA ASN A 271 -7.62 -5.44 8.24
C ASN A 271 -6.86 -5.84 6.94
N MET A 272 -5.96 -6.81 6.99
CA MET A 272 -5.31 -7.33 5.78
C MET A 272 -6.35 -7.96 4.83
N LYS A 273 -7.26 -8.77 5.37
CA LYS A 273 -8.36 -9.36 4.58
C LYS A 273 -9.25 -8.29 3.97
N TYR A 274 -9.60 -7.26 4.76
CA TYR A 274 -10.36 -6.13 4.27
C TYR A 274 -9.73 -5.50 3.01
N TYR A 275 -8.40 -5.23 3.01
CA TYR A 275 -7.71 -4.64 1.86
C TYR A 275 -7.56 -5.60 0.69
N THR A 276 -7.37 -6.89 0.94
CA THR A 276 -7.36 -7.91 -0.12
C THR A 276 -8.72 -8.00 -0.82
N ASP A 277 -9.82 -7.95 -0.06
CA ASP A 277 -11.16 -7.94 -0.62
C ASP A 277 -11.53 -6.59 -1.26
N MET A 278 -11.01 -5.48 -0.72
CA MET A 278 -11.14 -4.16 -1.34
C MET A 278 -10.52 -4.12 -2.73
N GLU A 279 -9.36 -4.75 -2.93
CA GLU A 279 -8.74 -4.88 -4.25
C GLU A 279 -9.72 -5.52 -5.26
N LYS A 280 -10.36 -6.63 -4.87
CA LYS A 280 -11.34 -7.32 -5.71
C LYS A 280 -12.54 -6.40 -6.02
N ARG A 281 -13.13 -5.79 -4.99
CA ARG A 281 -14.28 -4.87 -5.14
C ARG A 281 -13.98 -3.67 -6.04
N VAL A 282 -12.81 -3.05 -5.87
CA VAL A 282 -12.38 -1.94 -6.72
C VAL A 282 -12.23 -2.40 -8.17
N ASN A 283 -11.65 -3.56 -8.42
CA ASN A 283 -11.48 -4.10 -9.77
C ASN A 283 -12.82 -4.40 -10.43
N ASP A 284 -13.76 -5.00 -9.70
CA ASP A 284 -15.12 -5.28 -10.20
C ASP A 284 -15.88 -3.99 -10.53
N GLU A 285 -15.75 -2.96 -9.67
CA GLU A 285 -16.40 -1.67 -9.89
C GLU A 285 -15.77 -0.91 -11.08
N ARG A 286 -14.45 -0.97 -11.23
CA ARG A 286 -13.78 -0.40 -12.41
C ARG A 286 -14.22 -1.06 -13.70
N LEU A 287 -14.34 -2.39 -13.75
CA LEU A 287 -14.86 -3.10 -14.92
C LEU A 287 -16.25 -2.62 -15.27
N ARG A 288 -17.13 -2.44 -14.28
CA ARG A 288 -18.48 -1.89 -14.50
C ARG A 288 -18.48 -0.47 -15.05
N ARG A 289 -17.49 0.35 -14.68
CA ARG A 289 -17.33 1.74 -15.12
C ARG A 289 -16.51 1.89 -16.41
N GLY A 290 -15.99 0.80 -16.99
CA GLY A 290 -15.12 0.85 -18.15
C GLY A 290 -13.75 1.48 -17.87
N ILE A 291 -13.28 1.49 -16.61
CA ILE A 291 -11.95 1.96 -16.23
C ILE A 291 -10.96 0.81 -16.38
N PRO A 292 -9.82 1.01 -17.07
CA PRO A 292 -8.86 -0.07 -17.30
C PRO A 292 -8.33 -0.70 -15.99
N LEU A 293 -8.23 -2.02 -15.97
CA LEU A 293 -7.46 -2.78 -14.98
C LEU A 293 -6.03 -2.85 -15.52
N GLU A 294 -5.16 -2.00 -15.01
CA GLU A 294 -3.77 -1.91 -15.45
C GLU A 294 -2.84 -2.89 -14.73
#